data_3a0160562f573e356c0ef9ccb411ff14
#
_entry.id   3a0160562f573e356c0ef9ccb411ff14
#
_cell.length_a   1.000
_cell.length_b   1.000
_cell.length_c   1.000
_cell.angle_alpha   90.00
_cell.angle_beta   90.00
_cell.angle_gamma   90.00
#
_symmetry.space_group_name_H-M   'P 1'
#
loop_
_entity.id
_entity.type
_entity.pdbx_description
1 polymer ?
#
loop_
_entity_poly.entity_id
_entity_poly.type
_entity_poly.pdbx_seq_one_letter_code
_entity_poly.pdbx_strand_id
1 'polypeptide(L)'
;MSKKIRPVSRIVKIEAEINKIAGEVFLKKNDLLGLDQSWVPCVDVTENEIYITVDVELPGVEQKDIQLLFYGNRIEIKGQKKETLIEKRIKYLRLEREHGPFRRFIFLPNAVIPAKTRASLENGVLTIQFKKVRRKQDREVVLKIRKQEDKTEE
;
A
#
# COMPACT_ATOMS: atom_id res chain seq x y z
N MET A 1 -14.48 -37.60 -3.77
CA MET A 1 -13.55 -36.56 -4.22
C MET A 1 -13.78 -35.30 -3.39
N SER A 2 -12.91 -35.05 -2.43
CA SER A 2 -13.03 -33.89 -1.52
C SER A 2 -12.44 -32.65 -2.20
N LYS A 3 -13.26 -31.64 -2.49
CA LYS A 3 -12.79 -30.33 -2.97
C LYS A 3 -12.09 -29.60 -1.81
N LYS A 4 -10.77 -29.54 -1.85
CA LYS A 4 -9.98 -28.68 -0.98
C LYS A 4 -10.36 -27.22 -1.27
N ILE A 5 -11.13 -26.62 -0.40
CA ILE A 5 -11.43 -25.18 -0.40
C ILE A 5 -10.14 -24.46 0.03
N ARG A 6 -9.57 -23.65 -0.85
CA ARG A 6 -8.39 -22.83 -0.54
C ARG A 6 -8.85 -21.56 0.18
N PRO A 7 -8.60 -21.38 1.50
CA PRO A 7 -9.07 -20.21 2.24
C PRO A 7 -8.33 -18.91 1.91
N VAL A 8 -7.19 -19.00 1.20
CA VAL A 8 -6.27 -17.87 0.95
C VAL A 8 -6.90 -16.76 0.08
N SER A 9 -7.80 -17.12 -0.86
CA SER A 9 -8.40 -16.12 -1.77
C SER A 9 -9.41 -15.17 -1.10
N ARG A 10 -9.98 -15.56 0.02
CA ARG A 10 -11.00 -14.76 0.73
C ARG A 10 -10.38 -13.70 1.64
N ILE A 11 -9.27 -14.03 2.30
CA ILE A 11 -8.52 -13.11 3.17
C ILE A 11 -7.90 -11.98 2.34
N VAL A 12 -7.27 -12.30 1.21
CA VAL A 12 -6.68 -11.32 0.29
C VAL A 12 -7.74 -10.35 -0.27
N LYS A 13 -8.95 -10.82 -0.56
CA LYS A 13 -10.05 -9.95 -0.99
C LYS A 13 -10.52 -9.01 0.12
N ILE A 14 -10.63 -9.50 1.35
CA ILE A 14 -11.06 -8.68 2.50
C ILE A 14 -10.01 -7.61 2.81
N GLU A 15 -8.72 -7.94 2.79
CA GLU A 15 -7.63 -6.98 2.99
C GLU A 15 -7.59 -5.92 1.88
N ALA A 16 -7.81 -6.30 0.64
CA ALA A 16 -7.91 -5.37 -0.49
C ALA A 16 -9.12 -4.43 -0.36
N GLU A 17 -10.28 -4.93 0.08
CA GLU A 17 -11.46 -4.12 0.35
C GLU A 17 -11.27 -3.19 1.54
N ILE A 18 -10.64 -3.63 2.63
CA ILE A 18 -10.31 -2.79 3.79
C ILE A 18 -9.35 -1.68 3.37
N ASN A 19 -8.32 -1.97 2.59
CA ASN A 19 -7.38 -0.97 2.10
C ASN A 19 -8.05 0.04 1.18
N LYS A 20 -8.97 -0.40 0.33
CA LYS A 20 -9.77 0.48 -0.53
C LYS A 20 -10.68 1.39 0.29
N ILE A 21 -11.43 0.85 1.25
CA ILE A 21 -12.33 1.60 2.12
C ILE A 21 -11.53 2.57 3.01
N ALA A 22 -10.40 2.15 3.58
CA ALA A 22 -9.53 3.01 4.36
C ALA A 22 -8.99 4.17 3.52
N GLY A 23 -8.61 3.92 2.26
CA GLY A 23 -8.21 4.94 1.30
C GLY A 23 -9.35 5.93 1.00
N GLU A 24 -10.55 5.42 0.71
CA GLU A 24 -11.72 6.26 0.41
C GLU A 24 -12.18 7.10 1.63
N VAL A 25 -12.13 6.55 2.84
CA VAL A 25 -12.45 7.28 4.08
C VAL A 25 -11.41 8.37 4.35
N PHE A 26 -10.13 8.08 4.11
CA PHE A 26 -9.05 9.05 4.29
C PHE A 26 -9.17 10.21 3.28
N LEU A 27 -9.49 9.91 2.03
CA LEU A 27 -9.76 10.90 0.99
C LEU A 27 -10.95 11.79 1.34
N LYS A 28 -12.09 11.22 1.73
CA LYS A 28 -13.28 11.97 2.15
C LYS A 28 -13.02 12.85 3.37
N LYS A 29 -12.22 12.40 4.32
CA LYS A 29 -11.87 13.18 5.50
C LYS A 29 -11.03 14.41 5.15
N ASN A 30 -10.11 14.29 4.20
CA ASN A 30 -9.28 15.40 3.75
C ASN A 30 -10.07 16.41 2.90
N ASP A 31 -10.98 15.91 2.08
CA ASP A 31 -11.90 16.72 1.26
C ASP A 31 -12.86 17.53 2.14
N LEU A 32 -13.40 16.93 3.21
CA LEU A 32 -14.27 17.60 4.18
C LEU A 32 -13.57 18.68 5.03
N LEU A 33 -12.25 18.57 5.21
CA LEU A 33 -11.46 19.52 6.00
C LEU A 33 -10.84 20.63 5.15
N GLY A 34 -10.97 20.60 3.82
CA GLY A 34 -10.42 21.59 2.90
C GLY A 34 -8.88 21.72 2.99
N LEU A 35 -8.20 20.71 3.57
CA LEU A 35 -6.81 20.80 3.96
C LEU A 35 -5.82 20.27 2.90
N ASP A 36 -6.31 19.61 1.85
CA ASP A 36 -5.41 19.03 0.87
C ASP A 36 -6.00 18.99 -0.54
N GLN A 37 -5.55 19.89 -1.39
CA GLN A 37 -5.78 19.82 -2.85
C GLN A 37 -4.82 18.78 -3.49
N SER A 38 -4.52 17.69 -2.80
CA SER A 38 -3.64 16.66 -3.28
C SER A 38 -4.41 15.64 -4.11
N TRP A 39 -3.89 15.31 -5.28
CA TRP A 39 -4.37 14.19 -6.04
C TRP A 39 -3.78 12.87 -5.53
N VAL A 40 -4.45 11.77 -5.82
CA VAL A 40 -4.08 10.45 -5.30
C VAL A 40 -3.65 9.57 -6.45
N PRO A 41 -2.37 9.21 -6.54
CA PRO A 41 -1.89 8.33 -7.60
C PRO A 41 -2.47 6.91 -7.47
N CYS A 42 -2.74 6.27 -8.62
CA CYS A 42 -3.12 4.87 -8.67
C CYS A 42 -1.96 3.98 -8.26
N VAL A 43 -2.28 2.87 -7.57
CA VAL A 43 -1.29 1.97 -6.98
C VAL A 43 -1.73 0.53 -7.15
N ASP A 44 -0.80 -0.32 -7.59
CA ASP A 44 -0.90 -1.77 -7.51
C ASP A 44 0.07 -2.29 -6.44
N VAL A 45 -0.36 -3.28 -5.69
CA VAL A 45 0.46 -3.98 -4.70
C VAL A 45 0.44 -5.46 -5.02
N THR A 46 1.62 -6.01 -5.28
CA THR A 46 1.80 -7.43 -5.59
C THR A 46 2.74 -8.08 -4.59
N GLU A 47 2.62 -9.39 -4.41
CA GLU A 47 3.43 -10.14 -3.47
C GLU A 47 3.85 -11.47 -4.09
N ASN A 48 5.11 -11.82 -3.86
CA ASN A 48 5.64 -13.18 -4.08
C ASN A 48 6.26 -13.71 -2.78
N GLU A 49 6.93 -14.85 -2.82
CA GLU A 49 7.52 -15.48 -1.63
C GLU A 49 8.56 -14.60 -0.91
N ILE A 50 9.26 -13.71 -1.65
CA ILE A 50 10.42 -12.97 -1.16
C ILE A 50 10.13 -11.48 -1.02
N TYR A 51 9.32 -10.92 -1.91
CA TYR A 51 9.12 -9.48 -2.04
C TYR A 51 7.65 -9.09 -2.00
N ILE A 52 7.38 -7.88 -1.52
CA ILE A 52 6.19 -7.09 -1.81
C ILE A 52 6.63 -6.02 -2.79
N THR A 53 5.91 -5.87 -3.90
CA THR A 53 6.17 -4.84 -4.90
C THR A 53 4.99 -3.88 -4.93
N VAL A 54 5.29 -2.59 -4.90
CA VAL A 54 4.32 -1.49 -5.00
C VAL A 54 4.64 -0.71 -6.26
N ASP A 55 3.71 -0.67 -7.19
CA ASP A 55 3.79 0.11 -8.41
C ASP A 55 2.86 1.31 -8.31
N VAL A 56 3.38 2.51 -8.55
CA VAL A 56 2.65 3.78 -8.40
C VAL A 56 2.73 4.56 -9.69
N GLU A 57 1.58 4.95 -10.21
CA GLU A 57 1.48 5.77 -11.43
C GLU A 57 1.79 7.24 -11.14
N LEU A 58 2.94 7.72 -11.59
CA LEU A 58 3.43 9.08 -11.41
C LEU A 58 3.90 9.72 -12.74
N PRO A 59 3.08 9.70 -13.80
CA PRO A 59 3.48 10.24 -15.09
C PRO A 59 3.77 11.74 -14.99
N GLY A 60 4.94 12.16 -15.49
CA GLY A 60 5.37 13.56 -15.47
C GLY A 60 5.89 14.07 -14.12
N VAL A 61 6.13 13.19 -13.16
CA VAL A 61 6.80 13.51 -11.89
C VAL A 61 8.28 13.16 -12.00
N GLU A 62 9.16 14.05 -11.55
CA GLU A 62 10.59 13.78 -11.52
C GLU A 62 10.98 13.12 -10.19
N GLN A 63 12.02 12.28 -10.20
CA GLN A 63 12.49 11.58 -9.00
C GLN A 63 12.79 12.52 -7.82
N LYS A 64 13.35 13.70 -8.10
CA LYS A 64 13.66 14.72 -7.07
C LYS A 64 12.42 15.31 -6.38
N ASP A 65 11.26 15.20 -7.01
CA ASP A 65 9.98 15.70 -6.50
C ASP A 65 9.16 14.62 -5.77
N ILE A 66 9.75 13.43 -5.52
CA ILE A 66 9.13 12.32 -4.82
C ILE A 66 9.85 12.09 -3.49
N GLN A 67 9.09 11.91 -2.43
CA GLN A 67 9.57 11.51 -1.12
C GLN A 67 8.88 10.22 -0.66
N LEU A 68 9.68 9.27 -0.19
CA LEU A 68 9.24 8.00 0.38
C LEU A 68 9.55 7.98 1.87
N LEU A 69 8.54 7.73 2.69
CA LEU A 69 8.67 7.66 4.14
C LEU A 69 8.09 6.32 4.62
N PHE A 70 8.84 5.61 5.43
CA PHE A 70 8.45 4.30 5.95
C PHE A 70 8.11 4.38 7.44
N TYR A 71 6.93 3.90 7.81
CA TYR A 71 6.44 3.91 9.19
C TYR A 71 5.97 2.51 9.60
N GLY A 72 6.87 1.72 10.15
CA GLY A 72 6.57 0.38 10.65
C GLY A 72 6.06 -0.57 9.56
N ASN A 73 4.75 -0.63 9.33
CA ASN A 73 4.11 -1.49 8.33
C ASN A 73 3.44 -0.72 7.19
N ARG A 74 3.67 0.59 7.08
CA ARG A 74 3.11 1.42 6.00
C ARG A 74 4.18 2.27 5.36
N ILE A 75 3.99 2.57 4.08
CA ILE A 75 4.77 3.56 3.35
C ILE A 75 3.89 4.76 3.03
N GLU A 76 4.44 5.95 3.17
CA GLU A 76 3.90 7.20 2.64
C GLU A 76 4.69 7.59 1.40
N ILE A 77 3.99 7.80 0.32
CA ILE A 77 4.52 8.31 -0.94
C ILE A 77 3.92 9.68 -1.14
N LYS A 78 4.75 10.70 -1.20
CA LYS A 78 4.30 12.08 -1.40
C LYS A 78 5.24 12.84 -2.30
N GLY A 79 4.74 13.91 -2.89
CA GLY A 79 5.53 14.75 -3.78
C GLY A 79 4.72 15.81 -4.47
N GLN A 80 5.30 16.34 -5.55
CA GLN A 80 4.73 17.44 -6.31
C GLN A 80 4.82 17.11 -7.81
N LYS A 81 3.67 17.11 -8.48
CA LYS A 81 3.62 17.11 -9.93
C LYS A 81 3.53 18.54 -10.44
N LYS A 82 4.61 19.01 -11.02
CA LYS A 82 4.70 20.38 -11.54
C LYS A 82 3.84 20.53 -12.78
N GLU A 83 3.12 21.64 -12.84
CA GLU A 83 2.51 22.07 -14.08
C GLU A 83 3.62 22.53 -15.04
N THR A 84 3.57 22.06 -16.29
CA THR A 84 4.46 22.58 -17.32
C THR A 84 4.04 24.01 -17.58
N LEU A 85 4.87 24.97 -17.16
CA LEU A 85 4.63 26.39 -17.37
C LEU A 85 4.59 26.65 -18.87
N ILE A 86 3.40 26.86 -19.37
CA ILE A 86 3.16 27.26 -20.72
C ILE A 86 3.06 28.80 -20.71
N GLU A 87 3.42 29.43 -21.84
CA GLU A 87 3.51 30.88 -22.01
C GLU A 87 2.34 31.68 -21.38
N LYS A 88 2.60 32.88 -20.89
CA LYS A 88 1.69 33.75 -20.10
C LYS A 88 0.35 34.11 -20.75
N ARG A 89 0.03 33.61 -21.95
CA ARG A 89 -1.19 33.97 -22.71
C ARG A 89 -1.97 32.75 -23.23
N ILE A 90 -1.95 31.64 -22.49
CA ILE A 90 -2.66 30.43 -22.91
C ILE A 90 -4.01 30.36 -22.22
N LYS A 91 -5.04 30.03 -23.02
CA LYS A 91 -6.37 29.69 -22.51
C LYS A 91 -6.55 28.19 -22.59
N TYR A 92 -6.73 27.54 -21.46
CA TYR A 92 -7.12 26.13 -21.44
C TYR A 92 -8.53 25.97 -22.01
N LEU A 93 -8.70 25.11 -22.99
CA LEU A 93 -10.02 24.69 -23.49
C LEU A 93 -10.53 23.46 -22.73
N ARG A 94 -9.61 22.65 -22.20
CA ARG A 94 -9.90 21.48 -21.37
C ARG A 94 -8.71 21.23 -20.43
N LEU A 95 -8.99 20.97 -19.15
CA LEU A 95 -8.01 20.68 -18.13
C LEU A 95 -8.46 19.44 -17.38
N GLU A 96 -7.89 18.29 -17.69
CA GLU A 96 -8.24 16.97 -17.10
C GLU A 96 -7.02 16.31 -16.42
N ARG A 97 -5.83 16.86 -16.63
CA ARG A 97 -4.61 16.31 -16.05
C ARG A 97 -4.45 16.77 -14.62
N GLU A 98 -4.19 15.82 -13.72
CA GLU A 98 -3.86 16.13 -12.34
C GLU A 98 -2.49 16.80 -12.23
N HIS A 99 -2.39 17.84 -11.41
CA HIS A 99 -1.17 18.57 -11.07
C HIS A 99 -1.21 18.94 -9.58
N GLY A 100 -0.09 19.38 -9.08
CA GLY A 100 0.00 19.81 -7.69
C GLY A 100 0.57 18.74 -6.76
N PRO A 101 0.38 18.90 -5.45
CA PRO A 101 0.85 17.94 -4.46
C PRO A 101 0.10 16.62 -4.56
N PHE A 102 0.78 15.52 -4.26
CA PHE A 102 0.17 14.22 -4.13
C PHE A 102 0.63 13.54 -2.84
N ARG A 103 -0.22 12.65 -2.35
CA ARG A 103 0.05 11.87 -1.15
C ARG A 103 -0.68 10.53 -1.21
N ARG A 104 0.04 9.45 -0.90
CA ARG A 104 -0.53 8.11 -0.82
C ARG A 104 0.04 7.36 0.36
N PHE A 105 -0.83 6.74 1.17
CA PHE A 105 -0.44 5.78 2.19
C PHE A 105 -0.77 4.36 1.72
N ILE A 106 0.17 3.44 1.93
CA ILE A 106 0.02 2.04 1.57
C ILE A 106 0.44 1.20 2.76
N PHE A 107 -0.45 0.33 3.20
CA PHE A 107 -0.16 -0.65 4.23
C PHE A 107 0.44 -1.90 3.59
N LEU A 108 1.53 -2.39 4.16
CA LEU A 108 2.18 -3.61 3.71
C LEU A 108 1.61 -4.80 4.47
N PRO A 109 1.19 -5.88 3.77
CA PRO A 109 0.53 -7.03 4.38
C PRO A 109 1.46 -7.85 5.29
N ASN A 110 2.77 -7.74 5.08
CA ASN A 110 3.79 -8.49 5.81
C ASN A 110 4.91 -7.59 6.31
N ALA A 111 5.61 -8.03 7.35
CA ALA A 111 6.81 -7.38 7.83
C ALA A 111 7.91 -7.41 6.76
N VAL A 112 8.55 -6.28 6.55
CA VAL A 112 9.62 -6.08 5.56
C VAL A 112 10.90 -5.59 6.21
N ILE A 113 12.00 -5.67 5.47
CA ILE A 113 13.32 -5.19 5.88
C ILE A 113 13.57 -3.84 5.20
N PRO A 114 13.38 -2.68 5.87
CA PRO A 114 13.49 -1.37 5.23
C PRO A 114 14.83 -1.12 4.54
N ALA A 115 15.93 -1.55 5.18
CA ALA A 115 17.28 -1.41 4.64
C ALA A 115 17.54 -2.20 3.33
N LYS A 116 16.63 -3.10 2.94
CA LYS A 116 16.70 -3.89 1.70
C LYS A 116 15.62 -3.50 0.70
N THR A 117 15.03 -2.32 0.87
CA THR A 117 14.07 -1.75 -0.06
C THR A 117 14.80 -1.15 -1.26
N ARG A 118 14.25 -1.35 -2.45
CA ARG A 118 14.71 -0.74 -3.70
C ARG A 118 13.56 0.03 -4.32
N ALA A 119 13.87 1.18 -4.91
CA ALA A 119 12.89 1.96 -5.64
C ALA A 119 13.50 2.44 -6.97
N SER A 120 12.72 2.42 -8.03
CA SER A 120 13.07 2.96 -9.35
C SER A 120 11.88 3.69 -9.94
N LEU A 121 12.15 4.73 -10.71
CA LEU A 121 11.14 5.48 -11.47
C LEU A 121 11.46 5.34 -12.95
N GLU A 122 10.62 4.63 -13.69
CA GLU A 122 10.79 4.39 -15.11
C GLU A 122 9.46 4.58 -15.84
N ASN A 123 9.48 5.29 -16.97
CA ASN A 123 8.28 5.52 -17.79
C ASN A 123 7.07 6.09 -17.03
N GLY A 124 7.31 6.88 -15.98
CA GLY A 124 6.25 7.44 -15.14
C GLY A 124 5.66 6.47 -14.11
N VAL A 125 6.23 5.29 -13.93
CA VAL A 125 5.85 4.33 -12.90
C VAL A 125 6.96 4.25 -11.85
N LEU A 126 6.61 4.50 -10.59
CA LEU A 126 7.48 4.29 -9.45
C LEU A 126 7.27 2.85 -8.93
N THR A 127 8.27 2.01 -9.08
CA THR A 127 8.28 0.65 -8.55
C THR A 127 9.10 0.59 -7.27
N ILE A 128 8.49 0.10 -6.19
CA ILE A 128 9.14 -0.06 -4.88
C ILE A 128 9.10 -1.54 -4.49
N GLN A 129 10.25 -2.15 -4.32
CA GLN A 129 10.39 -3.53 -3.89
C GLN A 129 10.84 -3.62 -2.43
N PHE A 130 10.01 -4.22 -1.59
CA PHE A 130 10.28 -4.48 -0.18
C PHE A 130 10.63 -5.94 0.02
N LYS A 131 11.80 -6.23 0.57
CA LYS A 131 12.16 -7.59 0.95
C LYS A 131 11.43 -7.99 2.22
N LYS A 132 10.67 -9.10 2.17
CA LYS A 132 9.95 -9.63 3.34
C LYS A 132 10.91 -10.16 4.40
N VAL A 133 10.52 -9.99 5.66
CA VAL A 133 11.16 -10.73 6.75
C VAL A 133 10.81 -12.19 6.59
N ARG A 134 11.82 -13.07 6.47
CA ARG A 134 11.58 -14.51 6.50
C ARG A 134 11.07 -14.87 7.88
N ARG A 135 9.78 -15.18 8.01
CA ARG A 135 9.30 -15.92 9.18
C ARG A 135 9.97 -17.32 9.10
N LYS A 136 10.66 -17.73 10.17
CA LYS A 136 10.90 -19.16 10.35
C LYS A 136 9.54 -19.81 10.26
N GLN A 137 9.39 -20.82 9.38
CA GLN A 137 8.13 -21.56 9.25
C GLN A 137 7.63 -21.84 10.66
N ASP A 138 6.43 -21.33 10.96
CA ASP A 138 5.75 -21.64 12.21
C ASP A 138 5.62 -23.17 12.21
N ARG A 139 6.42 -23.85 13.04
CA ARG A 139 6.27 -25.29 13.25
C ARG A 139 4.85 -25.45 13.76
N GLU A 140 4.05 -26.26 13.09
CA GLU A 140 2.75 -26.67 13.59
C GLU A 140 2.94 -27.14 15.05
N VAL A 141 2.48 -26.32 15.97
CA VAL A 141 2.45 -26.71 17.39
C VAL A 141 1.12 -27.39 17.62
N VAL A 142 1.14 -28.71 17.71
CA VAL A 142 -0.03 -29.48 18.10
C VAL A 142 -0.34 -29.19 19.57
N LEU A 143 -1.37 -28.40 19.79
CA LEU A 143 -1.88 -28.10 21.13
C LEU A 143 -2.62 -29.34 21.66
N LYS A 144 -2.07 -29.97 22.71
CA LYS A 144 -2.77 -31.06 23.43
C LYS A 144 -3.80 -30.45 24.40
N ILE A 145 -5.05 -30.78 24.20
CA ILE A 145 -6.11 -30.45 25.13
C ILE A 145 -5.99 -31.36 26.33
N ARG A 146 -5.74 -30.82 27.51
CA ARG A 146 -5.80 -31.59 28.78
C ARG A 146 -7.25 -31.64 29.23
N LYS A 147 -7.77 -32.85 29.53
CA LYS A 147 -9.02 -32.99 30.26
C LYS A 147 -8.83 -32.44 31.68
N GLN A 148 -9.74 -31.58 32.10
CA GLN A 148 -9.86 -31.24 33.53
C GLN A 148 -10.40 -32.47 34.25
N GLU A 149 -9.63 -33.01 35.19
CA GLU A 149 -10.15 -34.03 36.11
C GLU A 149 -11.04 -33.31 37.12
N ASP A 150 -12.31 -33.70 37.13
CA ASP A 150 -13.25 -33.25 38.17
C ASP A 150 -12.70 -33.67 39.55
N LYS A 151 -12.31 -32.69 40.36
CA LYS A 151 -12.10 -32.91 41.78
C LYS A 151 -13.49 -33.08 42.43
N THR A 152 -13.87 -34.31 42.61
CA THR A 152 -14.96 -34.63 43.55
C THR A 152 -14.40 -34.37 44.94
N GLU A 153 -14.90 -33.33 45.60
CA GLU A 153 -14.66 -33.11 47.03
C GLU A 153 -15.56 -34.07 47.79
N GLU A 154 -14.95 -34.90 48.64
CA GLU A 154 -15.60 -35.56 49.77
C GLU A 154 -15.68 -34.60 50.96
#